data_5feeeee18b706399cf8e6266fc46bfaf
#
_entry.id   5feeeee18b706399cf8e6266fc46bfaf
#
_cell.length_a   1.000
_cell.length_b   1.000
_cell.length_c   1.000
_cell.angle_alpha   90.00
_cell.angle_beta   90.00
_cell.angle_gamma   90.00
#
_symmetry.space_group_name_H-M   'P 1'
#
loop_
_entity.id
_entity.type
_entity.pdbx_description
1 polymer ?
#
loop_
_entity_poly.entity_id
_entity_poly.type
_entity_poly.pdbx_seq_one_letter_code
_entity_poly.pdbx_strand_id
1 'polypeptide(L)'
;VRFKGTEILNLDLEFTTGGPVYKRPYNLPEIDNLEAIELPDLPANLSQTIKDIISNPEVSSKDWVIRQYDHEVRGATAIKPIQGKIGKEVHGDSSVLKPVENSWKGLALTADVNPYLMEANPYHGTMSAVEEICRNLASVGARIDSLADCLCFGNPQRPDIMGQFKSS
;
A
#
# COMPACT_ATOMS: atom_id res chain seq x y z
N VAL A 1 -15.54 -31.83 -12.00
CA VAL A 1 -14.54 -32.53 -11.17
C VAL A 1 -15.05 -33.92 -10.84
N ARG A 2 -14.20 -34.94 -11.01
CA ARG A 2 -14.53 -36.32 -10.66
C ARG A 2 -13.54 -36.89 -9.63
N PHE A 3 -14.04 -37.69 -8.72
CA PHE A 3 -13.25 -38.44 -7.77
C PHE A 3 -13.61 -39.93 -7.86
N LYS A 4 -12.60 -40.78 -8.05
CA LYS A 4 -12.78 -42.24 -8.28
C LYS A 4 -13.88 -42.61 -9.30
N GLY A 5 -13.96 -41.83 -10.38
CA GLY A 5 -14.96 -42.02 -11.45
C GLY A 5 -16.34 -41.41 -11.19
N THR A 6 -16.63 -40.99 -9.95
CA THR A 6 -17.89 -40.33 -9.60
C THR A 6 -17.78 -38.83 -9.79
N GLU A 7 -18.77 -38.24 -10.47
CA GLU A 7 -18.85 -36.79 -10.62
C GLU A 7 -19.27 -36.15 -9.27
N ILE A 8 -18.40 -35.27 -8.75
CA ILE A 8 -18.62 -34.57 -7.48
C ILE A 8 -18.89 -33.08 -7.68
N LEU A 9 -18.52 -32.52 -8.82
CA LEU A 9 -18.78 -31.15 -9.18
C LEU A 9 -18.86 -31.02 -10.70
N ASN A 10 -19.95 -30.47 -11.19
CA ASN A 10 -20.14 -30.13 -12.58
C ASN A 10 -20.80 -28.75 -12.67
N LEU A 11 -19.98 -27.73 -12.88
CA LEU A 11 -20.42 -26.37 -13.04
C LEU A 11 -20.09 -25.88 -14.44
N ASP A 12 -20.98 -25.10 -15.00
CA ASP A 12 -20.73 -24.40 -16.25
C ASP A 12 -19.52 -23.46 -16.11
N LEU A 13 -18.69 -23.42 -17.14
CA LEU A 13 -17.49 -22.58 -17.12
C LEU A 13 -17.85 -21.09 -17.08
N GLU A 14 -18.88 -20.67 -17.78
CA GLU A 14 -19.34 -19.29 -17.78
C GLU A 14 -19.85 -18.89 -16.40
N PHE A 15 -20.57 -19.79 -15.70
CA PHE A 15 -20.96 -19.55 -14.31
C PHE A 15 -19.75 -19.40 -13.37
N THR A 16 -18.71 -20.20 -13.53
CA THR A 16 -17.51 -20.18 -12.69
C THR A 16 -16.63 -18.97 -12.95
N THR A 17 -16.58 -18.46 -14.19
CA THR A 17 -15.76 -17.32 -14.58
C THR A 17 -16.51 -15.99 -14.55
N GLY A 18 -17.82 -16.01 -14.82
CA GLY A 18 -18.67 -14.81 -14.84
C GLY A 18 -19.06 -14.30 -13.46
N GLY A 19 -19.25 -15.21 -12.50
CA GLY A 19 -19.64 -14.91 -11.12
C GLY A 19 -20.93 -14.06 -10.99
N PRO A 20 -21.55 -14.02 -9.82
CA PRO A 20 -22.68 -13.13 -9.58
C PRO A 20 -22.21 -11.68 -9.39
N VAL A 21 -22.85 -10.76 -10.09
CA VAL A 21 -22.62 -9.32 -9.87
C VAL A 21 -23.48 -8.86 -8.70
N TYR A 22 -22.87 -8.59 -7.56
CA TYR A 22 -23.56 -8.09 -6.38
C TYR A 22 -23.73 -6.56 -6.45
N LYS A 23 -24.95 -6.09 -6.36
CA LYS A 23 -25.25 -4.67 -6.11
C LYS A 23 -25.48 -4.50 -4.60
N ARG A 24 -24.52 -3.90 -3.93
CA ARG A 24 -24.60 -3.67 -2.48
C ARG A 24 -25.09 -2.26 -2.19
N PRO A 25 -25.99 -2.07 -1.20
CA PRO A 25 -26.33 -0.74 -0.71
C PRO A 25 -25.09 -0.09 -0.08
N TYR A 26 -25.00 1.21 -0.19
CA TYR A 26 -23.90 1.99 0.40
C TYR A 26 -24.39 3.34 0.89
N ASN A 27 -23.75 3.82 1.95
CA ASN A 27 -23.88 5.17 2.46
C ASN A 27 -22.52 5.85 2.28
N LEU A 28 -22.46 6.90 1.46
CA LEU A 28 -21.23 7.66 1.34
C LEU A 28 -20.89 8.31 2.69
N PRO A 29 -19.61 8.34 3.09
CA PRO A 29 -19.21 9.03 4.30
C PRO A 29 -19.57 10.51 4.20
N GLU A 30 -20.08 11.06 5.29
CA GLU A 30 -20.23 12.51 5.43
C GLU A 30 -18.83 13.09 5.52
N ILE A 31 -18.53 14.01 4.63
CA ILE A 31 -17.27 14.75 4.67
C ILE A 31 -17.50 15.92 5.61
N ASP A 32 -17.07 15.78 6.84
CA ASP A 32 -17.01 16.92 7.74
C ASP A 32 -16.11 18.00 7.12
N ASN A 33 -16.59 19.23 7.10
CA ASN A 33 -15.75 20.37 6.80
C ASN A 33 -14.67 20.39 7.88
N LEU A 34 -13.47 19.92 7.55
CA LEU A 34 -12.33 19.95 8.44
C LEU A 34 -12.06 21.42 8.77
N GLU A 35 -12.48 21.86 9.95
CA GLU A 35 -12.04 23.15 10.49
C GLU A 35 -10.52 23.12 10.56
N ALA A 36 -9.90 24.25 10.27
CA ALA A 36 -8.45 24.36 10.35
C ALA A 36 -8.01 23.98 11.78
N ILE A 37 -7.23 22.92 11.87
CA ILE A 37 -6.67 22.46 13.16
C ILE A 37 -5.71 23.55 13.61
N GLU A 38 -5.94 24.12 14.77
CA GLU A 38 -4.95 24.97 15.42
C GLU A 38 -3.68 24.15 15.66
N LEU A 39 -2.56 24.63 15.13
CA LEU A 39 -1.29 23.96 15.36
C LEU A 39 -0.95 24.03 16.85
N PRO A 40 -0.53 22.93 17.47
CA PRO A 40 -0.12 22.93 18.85
C PRO A 40 1.12 23.81 19.03
N ASP A 41 1.28 24.37 20.23
CA ASP A 41 2.49 25.08 20.59
C ASP A 41 3.74 24.23 20.39
N LEU A 42 4.84 24.87 20.00
CA LEU A 42 6.11 24.16 19.85
C LEU A 42 6.54 23.59 21.21
N PRO A 43 6.98 22.32 21.24
CA PRO A 43 7.44 21.70 22.47
C PRO A 43 8.67 22.43 23.04
N ALA A 44 8.74 22.56 24.35
CA ALA A 44 9.84 23.25 25.04
C ALA A 44 11.22 22.64 24.78
N ASN A 45 11.28 21.31 24.49
CA ASN A 45 12.51 20.61 24.12
C ASN A 45 12.33 19.90 22.76
N LEU A 46 12.49 20.65 21.69
CA LEU A 46 12.35 20.16 20.32
C LEU A 46 13.29 18.98 20.01
N SER A 47 14.54 19.01 20.53
CA SER A 47 15.49 17.92 20.31
C SER A 47 15.04 16.60 20.92
N GLN A 48 14.45 16.65 22.11
CA GLN A 48 13.90 15.44 22.74
C GLN A 48 12.66 14.94 21.99
N THR A 49 11.76 15.86 21.63
CA THR A 49 10.55 15.50 20.84
C THR A 49 10.89 14.83 19.52
N ILE A 50 11.90 15.33 18.80
CA ILE A 50 12.37 14.70 17.55
C ILE A 50 12.91 13.29 17.82
N LYS A 51 13.70 13.11 18.89
CA LYS A 51 14.20 11.77 19.24
C LYS A 51 13.08 10.80 19.59
N ASP A 52 12.08 11.26 20.32
CA ASP A 52 10.92 10.45 20.71
C ASP A 52 10.11 10.04 19.48
N ILE A 53 9.89 10.94 18.52
CA ILE A 53 9.22 10.63 17.24
C ILE A 53 10.01 9.60 16.44
N ILE A 54 11.32 9.80 16.25
CA ILE A 54 12.16 8.88 15.47
C ILE A 54 12.27 7.51 16.16
N SER A 55 12.17 7.46 17.47
CA SER A 55 12.22 6.22 18.26
C SER A 55 10.89 5.49 18.31
N ASN A 56 9.80 6.11 17.82
CA ASN A 56 8.49 5.47 17.78
C ASN A 56 8.53 4.28 16.82
N PRO A 57 8.02 3.07 17.20
CA PRO A 57 7.99 1.90 16.34
C PRO A 57 7.31 2.11 14.98
N GLU A 58 6.37 3.04 14.86
CA GLU A 58 5.73 3.38 13.59
C GLU A 58 6.64 4.17 12.64
N VAL A 59 7.61 4.91 13.18
CA VAL A 59 8.54 5.76 12.41
C VAL A 59 9.92 5.14 12.29
N SER A 60 10.33 4.33 13.27
CA SER A 60 11.67 3.74 13.34
C SER A 60 11.92 2.75 12.18
N SER A 61 13.20 2.43 11.96
CA SER A 61 13.65 1.50 10.91
C SER A 61 12.90 0.18 10.93
N LYS A 62 12.48 -0.29 9.75
CA LYS A 62 11.86 -1.60 9.51
C LYS A 62 12.87 -2.63 8.97
N ASP A 63 14.16 -2.36 9.11
CA ASP A 63 15.25 -3.23 8.64
C ASP A 63 15.06 -4.68 9.08
N TRP A 64 14.71 -4.90 10.35
CA TRP A 64 14.46 -6.22 10.92
C TRP A 64 13.30 -6.98 10.25
N VAL A 65 12.26 -6.29 9.76
CA VAL A 65 11.15 -6.91 9.01
C VAL A 65 11.62 -7.26 7.60
N ILE A 66 12.25 -6.29 6.92
CA ILE A 66 12.66 -6.42 5.52
C ILE A 66 13.66 -7.56 5.34
N ARG A 67 14.61 -7.71 6.26
CA ARG A 67 15.67 -8.73 6.17
C ARG A 67 15.22 -10.15 6.55
N GLN A 68 14.00 -10.32 7.08
CA GLN A 68 13.52 -11.66 7.48
C GLN A 68 13.19 -12.59 6.30
N TYR A 69 12.84 -12.04 5.14
CA TYR A 69 12.19 -12.79 4.06
C TYR A 69 12.96 -12.71 2.73
N ASP A 70 14.25 -12.99 2.75
CA ASP A 70 15.08 -13.07 1.53
C ASP A 70 14.89 -11.86 0.59
N HIS A 71 14.94 -10.66 1.12
CA HIS A 71 14.66 -9.40 0.41
C HIS A 71 15.51 -9.15 -0.85
N GLU A 72 16.46 -10.01 -1.14
CA GLU A 72 17.34 -9.95 -2.31
C GLU A 72 17.38 -11.28 -3.07
N VAL A 73 16.24 -11.91 -3.27
CA VAL A 73 16.15 -13.16 -4.02
C VAL A 73 16.64 -12.96 -5.45
N ARG A 74 17.48 -13.89 -5.93
CA ARG A 74 18.05 -13.94 -7.30
C ARG A 74 19.06 -12.83 -7.65
N GLY A 75 19.40 -11.94 -6.74
CA GLY A 75 20.31 -10.83 -7.03
C GLY A 75 19.79 -9.86 -8.11
N ALA A 76 18.49 -9.82 -8.34
CA ALA A 76 17.86 -9.04 -9.41
C ALA A 76 17.36 -7.67 -8.94
N THR A 77 17.64 -7.27 -7.71
CA THR A 77 17.23 -5.99 -7.14
C THR A 77 18.29 -4.92 -7.44
N ALA A 78 18.00 -4.04 -8.39
CA ALA A 78 18.92 -2.97 -8.81
C ALA A 78 18.94 -1.81 -7.81
N ILE A 79 17.77 -1.42 -7.30
CA ILE A 79 17.63 -0.47 -6.18
C ILE A 79 16.90 -1.19 -5.06
N LYS A 80 17.56 -1.29 -3.92
CA LYS A 80 17.11 -2.08 -2.79
C LYS A 80 16.16 -1.27 -1.90
N PRO A 81 15.24 -1.91 -1.16
CA PRO A 81 14.42 -1.22 -0.17
C PRO A 81 15.24 -0.65 1.00
N ILE A 82 16.42 -1.24 1.25
CA ILE A 82 17.39 -0.71 2.20
C ILE A 82 18.69 -0.42 1.43
N GLN A 83 19.13 0.81 1.47
CA GLN A 83 20.24 1.35 0.70
C GLN A 83 21.34 1.90 1.63
N GLY A 84 22.45 2.33 1.04
CA GLY A 84 23.54 2.97 1.74
C GLY A 84 24.66 2.02 2.15
N LYS A 85 25.53 2.50 3.04
CA LYS A 85 26.68 1.76 3.54
C LYS A 85 26.25 0.86 4.71
N ILE A 86 26.82 -0.34 4.80
CA ILE A 86 26.61 -1.26 5.94
C ILE A 86 26.87 -0.52 7.27
N GLY A 87 25.90 -0.59 8.16
CA GLY A 87 25.89 0.10 9.45
C GLY A 87 25.48 1.58 9.39
N LYS A 88 25.09 2.07 8.20
CA LYS A 88 24.54 3.41 7.94
C LYS A 88 23.50 3.33 6.84
N GLU A 89 22.67 2.32 6.94
CA GLU A 89 21.61 2.09 5.97
C GLU A 89 20.47 3.10 6.11
N VAL A 90 19.82 3.37 4.99
CA VAL A 90 18.61 4.19 4.90
C VAL A 90 17.53 3.46 4.13
N HIS A 91 16.29 3.67 4.47
CA HIS A 91 15.16 3.14 3.71
C HIS A 91 15.01 3.90 2.39
N GLY A 92 14.63 3.18 1.33
CA GLY A 92 14.25 3.76 0.05
C GLY A 92 12.73 3.75 -0.10
N ASP A 93 12.20 4.78 -0.75
CA ASP A 93 10.76 4.91 -0.98
C ASP A 93 10.25 4.01 -2.10
N SER A 94 11.15 3.55 -2.97
CA SER A 94 10.87 2.61 -4.06
C SER A 94 12.01 1.63 -4.25
N SER A 95 11.67 0.46 -4.77
CA SER A 95 12.64 -0.56 -5.19
C SER A 95 12.59 -0.75 -6.70
N VAL A 96 13.74 -1.09 -7.30
CA VAL A 96 13.82 -1.39 -8.74
C VAL A 96 14.35 -2.81 -8.92
N LEU A 97 13.57 -3.61 -9.63
CA LEU A 97 13.93 -4.97 -10.02
C LEU A 97 14.36 -5.02 -11.47
N LYS A 98 15.29 -5.90 -11.77
CA LYS A 98 15.69 -6.28 -13.13
C LYS A 98 15.24 -7.72 -13.40
N PRO A 99 13.98 -7.93 -13.83
CA PRO A 99 13.40 -9.28 -13.93
C PRO A 99 14.01 -10.14 -15.05
N VAL A 100 14.57 -9.49 -16.08
CA VAL A 100 15.17 -10.15 -17.23
C VAL A 100 16.67 -9.88 -17.27
N GLU A 101 17.49 -10.92 -17.19
CA GLU A 101 18.93 -10.82 -17.03
C GLU A 101 19.62 -10.00 -18.14
N ASN A 102 19.26 -10.27 -19.40
CA ASN A 102 19.86 -9.62 -20.58
C ASN A 102 19.12 -8.36 -21.05
N SER A 103 18.35 -7.72 -20.18
CA SER A 103 17.62 -6.50 -20.46
C SER A 103 18.01 -5.39 -19.48
N TRP A 104 18.09 -4.16 -19.98
CA TRP A 104 18.23 -2.96 -19.16
C TRP A 104 16.89 -2.37 -18.72
N LYS A 105 15.76 -3.04 -19.04
CA LYS A 105 14.45 -2.65 -18.54
C LYS A 105 14.29 -3.13 -17.11
N GLY A 106 13.91 -2.21 -16.23
CA GLY A 106 13.59 -2.49 -14.83
C GLY A 106 12.09 -2.34 -14.57
N LEU A 107 11.67 -2.87 -13.44
CA LEU A 107 10.35 -2.68 -12.86
C LEU A 107 10.52 -1.98 -11.52
N ALA A 108 10.01 -0.75 -11.41
CA ALA A 108 9.98 -0.03 -10.15
C ALA A 108 8.70 -0.36 -9.39
N LEU A 109 8.82 -0.57 -8.09
CA LEU A 109 7.73 -0.95 -7.20
C LEU A 109 7.75 -0.08 -5.95
N THR A 110 6.59 0.37 -5.54
CA THR A 110 6.34 1.01 -4.26
C THR A 110 4.97 0.65 -3.76
N ALA A 111 4.70 0.86 -2.48
CA ALA A 111 3.39 0.69 -1.87
C ALA A 111 3.21 1.79 -0.83
N ASP A 112 1.98 2.25 -0.68
CA ASP A 112 1.64 3.26 0.29
C ASP A 112 0.23 3.06 0.85
N VAL A 113 0.02 3.54 2.08
CA VAL A 113 -1.27 3.62 2.74
C VAL A 113 -1.21 4.64 3.88
N ASN A 114 -2.22 5.48 3.99
CA ASN A 114 -2.40 6.35 5.16
C ASN A 114 -3.75 6.07 5.83
N PRO A 115 -3.81 5.14 6.79
CA PRO A 115 -5.07 4.72 7.40
C PRO A 115 -5.78 5.86 8.15
N TYR A 116 -5.05 6.78 8.76
CA TYR A 116 -5.64 7.90 9.49
C TYR A 116 -6.32 8.90 8.55
N LEU A 117 -5.68 9.25 7.43
CA LEU A 117 -6.31 10.09 6.41
C LEU A 117 -7.49 9.39 5.75
N MET A 118 -7.37 8.08 5.49
CA MET A 118 -8.46 7.29 4.89
C MET A 118 -9.65 7.13 5.85
N GLU A 119 -9.41 7.06 7.16
CA GLU A 119 -10.47 7.05 8.17
C GLU A 119 -11.21 8.40 8.21
N ALA A 120 -10.48 9.50 8.19
CA ALA A 120 -11.05 10.85 8.20
C ALA A 120 -11.79 11.16 6.89
N ASN A 121 -11.24 10.80 5.75
CA ASN A 121 -11.82 11.01 4.42
C ASN A 121 -11.25 10.00 3.42
N PRO A 122 -11.99 8.93 3.08
CA PRO A 122 -11.51 7.87 2.19
C PRO A 122 -11.05 8.38 0.82
N TYR A 123 -11.77 9.34 0.23
CA TYR A 123 -11.43 9.91 -1.07
C TYR A 123 -10.09 10.66 -1.03
N HIS A 124 -9.95 11.62 -0.14
CA HIS A 124 -8.71 12.40 -0.03
C HIS A 124 -7.55 11.58 0.50
N GLY A 125 -7.81 10.62 1.38
CA GLY A 125 -6.80 9.68 1.87
C GLY A 125 -6.23 8.81 0.74
N THR A 126 -7.09 8.29 -0.12
CA THR A 126 -6.67 7.50 -1.29
C THR A 126 -5.93 8.37 -2.31
N MET A 127 -6.42 9.58 -2.60
CA MET A 127 -5.70 10.53 -3.49
C MET A 127 -4.30 10.83 -2.97
N SER A 128 -4.15 11.06 -1.66
CA SER A 128 -2.84 11.32 -1.03
C SER A 128 -1.90 10.13 -1.18
N ALA A 129 -2.39 8.90 -0.96
CA ALA A 129 -1.58 7.69 -1.13
C ALA A 129 -1.15 7.50 -2.59
N VAL A 130 -2.03 7.72 -3.56
CA VAL A 130 -1.68 7.65 -4.99
C VAL A 130 -0.66 8.71 -5.37
N GLU A 131 -0.79 9.93 -4.86
CA GLU A 131 0.20 11.01 -5.09
C GLU A 131 1.57 10.63 -4.51
N GLU A 132 1.60 10.06 -3.32
CA GLU A 132 2.84 9.61 -2.69
C GLU A 132 3.50 8.49 -3.49
N ILE A 133 2.75 7.49 -3.95
CA ILE A 133 3.23 6.44 -4.86
C ILE A 133 3.88 7.05 -6.11
N CYS A 134 3.28 8.08 -6.71
CA CYS A 134 3.85 8.76 -7.87
C CYS A 134 5.18 9.42 -7.55
N ARG A 135 5.31 10.10 -6.41
CA ARG A 135 6.56 10.73 -5.96
C ARG A 135 7.64 9.68 -5.67
N ASN A 136 7.26 8.59 -5.01
CA ASN A 136 8.15 7.49 -4.68
C ASN A 136 8.73 6.83 -5.94
N LEU A 137 7.91 6.58 -6.97
CA LEU A 137 8.39 6.07 -8.26
C LEU A 137 9.27 7.09 -8.98
N ALA A 138 8.93 8.37 -8.93
CA ALA A 138 9.73 9.43 -9.54
C ALA A 138 11.12 9.54 -8.89
N SER A 139 11.26 9.25 -7.59
CA SER A 139 12.54 9.28 -6.87
C SER A 139 13.59 8.32 -7.45
N VAL A 140 13.16 7.23 -8.07
CA VAL A 140 14.01 6.26 -8.77
C VAL A 140 14.00 6.42 -10.30
N GLY A 141 13.44 7.53 -10.81
CA GLY A 141 13.38 7.86 -12.24
C GLY A 141 12.34 7.07 -13.03
N ALA A 142 11.41 6.41 -12.36
CA ALA A 142 10.35 5.65 -13.00
C ALA A 142 9.10 6.53 -13.27
N ARG A 143 8.27 6.06 -14.19
CA ARG A 143 6.90 6.56 -14.40
C ARG A 143 5.91 5.54 -13.89
N ILE A 144 4.79 6.02 -13.36
CA ILE A 144 3.66 5.13 -13.06
C ILE A 144 3.11 4.53 -14.36
N ASP A 145 2.94 3.22 -14.37
CA ASP A 145 2.40 2.46 -15.49
C ASP A 145 1.07 1.80 -15.09
N SER A 146 1.04 1.22 -13.92
CA SER A 146 -0.14 0.54 -13.38
C SER A 146 -0.22 0.71 -11.86
N LEU A 147 -1.44 0.64 -11.37
CA LEU A 147 -1.80 0.65 -9.96
C LEU A 147 -2.54 -0.63 -9.62
N ALA A 148 -2.20 -1.24 -8.50
CA ALA A 148 -2.96 -2.31 -7.89
C ALA A 148 -3.46 -1.86 -6.52
N ASP A 149 -4.74 -1.99 -6.28
CA ASP A 149 -5.34 -1.73 -4.99
C ASP A 149 -5.64 -3.07 -4.30
N CYS A 150 -5.13 -3.26 -3.09
CA CYS A 150 -5.37 -4.48 -2.32
C CYS A 150 -6.72 -4.48 -1.60
N LEU A 151 -7.49 -3.40 -1.65
CA LEU A 151 -8.87 -3.28 -1.16
C LEU A 151 -9.05 -3.77 0.29
N CYS A 152 -8.15 -3.40 1.18
CA CYS A 152 -8.18 -3.77 2.59
C CYS A 152 -9.24 -2.98 3.36
N PHE A 153 -10.50 -3.25 3.09
CA PHE A 153 -11.65 -2.66 3.78
C PHE A 153 -12.25 -3.64 4.78
N GLY A 154 -13.12 -3.12 5.65
CA GLY A 154 -13.97 -3.95 6.50
C GLY A 154 -15.03 -4.70 5.70
N ASN A 155 -16.01 -5.31 6.39
CA ASN A 155 -17.04 -6.11 5.72
C ASN A 155 -17.93 -5.27 4.78
N PRO A 156 -17.86 -5.48 3.45
CA PRO A 156 -18.62 -4.69 2.47
C PRO A 156 -20.14 -4.97 2.48
N GLN A 157 -20.63 -5.89 3.33
CA GLN A 157 -22.06 -6.07 3.57
C GLN A 157 -22.65 -4.93 4.43
N ARG A 158 -21.81 -4.21 5.14
CA ARG A 158 -22.20 -3.01 5.89
C ARG A 158 -22.22 -1.82 4.93
N PRO A 159 -23.35 -1.08 4.85
CA PRO A 159 -23.49 0.04 3.91
C PRO A 159 -22.49 1.18 4.12
N ASP A 160 -22.08 1.44 5.36
CA ASP A 160 -21.07 2.43 5.72
C ASP A 160 -19.68 2.04 5.18
N ILE A 161 -19.28 0.78 5.36
CA ILE A 161 -18.02 0.25 4.82
C ILE A 161 -18.03 0.22 3.28
N MET A 162 -19.17 -0.19 2.70
CA MET A 162 -19.31 -0.15 1.25
C MET A 162 -19.28 1.29 0.71
N GLY A 163 -19.72 2.27 1.50
CA GLY A 163 -19.61 3.69 1.18
C GLY A 163 -18.15 4.17 1.17
N GLN A 164 -17.34 3.77 2.16
CA GLN A 164 -15.91 4.06 2.18
C GLN A 164 -15.20 3.46 0.95
N PHE A 165 -15.48 2.19 0.66
CA PHE A 165 -14.94 1.48 -0.50
C PHE A 165 -15.31 2.16 -1.83
N LYS A 166 -16.52 2.69 -1.95
CA LYS A 166 -16.96 3.40 -3.16
C LYS A 166 -16.38 4.80 -3.26
N SER A 167 -16.03 5.42 -2.12
CA SER A 167 -15.50 6.78 -2.06
C SER A 167 -13.99 6.81 -2.37
N SER A 168 -13.27 5.75 -2.00
CA SER A 168 -11.85 5.59 -2.31
C SER A 168 -11.62 5.17 -3.77
#